data_bfd7257bc97aeec4c98c1ca073ec92c3
#
_entry.id   bfd7257bc97aeec4c98c1ca073ec92c3
#
_cell.length_a   1.000
_cell.length_b   1.000
_cell.length_c   1.000
_cell.angle_alpha   90.00
_cell.angle_beta   90.00
_cell.angle_gamma   90.00
#
_symmetry.space_group_name_H-M   'P 1'
#
loop_
_entity.id
_entity.type
_entity.pdbx_description
1 polymer ?
#
loop_
_entity_poly.entity_id
_entity_poly.type
_entity_poly.pdbx_seq_one_letter_code
_entity_poly.pdbx_strand_id
1 'polypeptide(L)'
;MIKLNMSDVISVLNMCKPYLIAIAVILVVGIVAAVMCKKMENPKRKLVRGNAILAMVLGVVIVANLICAGPMSTLLTLSTQAAETVSDETTEQSNEDCRTIAAEGTVLLENDGILPLKDTKNINVFGWASVNPIYGGSGAGALNDLYDRVTMLEGLEDAGFKLNGELTDLYTNYGKERADYGSDWSLPEVPAEDYSDELIENAKEFSDTAIVTIARWGGEGSDLPTDMSSVSYTNNSDSYNDFETGQHYLELSQTEKNMINLVCENFEHVILVYDGLSTFELGFVEDYPQIEGILWCAGPGQTGFDSLGKIISGEVNPSGKTSDTFLYDLTETPTWNNFGDFKYDNMEEFKIDESDPYVGGSVPTFVNYVEGIYVGYRFYETAAQEGAIDYDKTVQYPFGYGLSY
;
A
#
# COMPACT_ATOMS: atom_id res chain seq x y z
N MET A 1 13.78 6.07 12.14
CA MET A 1 14.11 7.50 12.42
C MET A 1 13.11 8.34 11.67
N ILE A 2 12.25 9.11 12.36
CA ILE A 2 11.20 9.92 11.72
C ILE A 2 11.91 10.95 10.82
N LYS A 3 11.70 10.87 9.52
CA LYS A 3 12.16 11.91 8.57
C LYS A 3 11.20 13.11 8.72
N LEU A 4 11.57 14.09 9.53
CA LEU A 4 10.86 15.36 9.58
C LEU A 4 11.04 16.08 8.23
N ASN A 5 9.96 16.25 7.50
CA ASN A 5 9.96 17.06 6.29
C ASN A 5 10.04 18.56 6.68
N MET A 6 10.72 19.36 5.89
CA MET A 6 10.86 20.79 6.14
C MET A 6 9.50 21.53 6.13
N SER A 7 8.53 21.02 5.36
CA SER A 7 7.16 21.53 5.34
C SER A 7 6.47 21.40 6.70
N ASP A 8 6.67 20.27 7.40
CA ASP A 8 6.05 20.01 8.70
C ASP A 8 6.61 20.96 9.77
N VAL A 9 7.93 21.18 9.73
CA VAL A 9 8.59 22.15 10.61
C VAL A 9 8.06 23.58 10.37
N ILE A 10 7.89 23.99 9.12
CA ILE A 10 7.33 25.29 8.76
C ILE A 10 5.87 25.40 9.22
N SER A 11 5.08 24.36 9.06
CA SER A 11 3.69 24.32 9.51
C SER A 11 3.59 24.53 11.02
N VAL A 12 4.37 23.75 11.82
CA VAL A 12 4.40 23.91 13.28
C VAL A 12 4.87 25.30 13.71
N LEU A 13 5.88 25.86 13.04
CA LEU A 13 6.33 27.23 13.31
C LEU A 13 5.24 28.26 13.01
N ASN A 14 4.46 28.06 11.96
CA ASN A 14 3.33 28.93 11.64
C ASN A 14 2.22 28.85 12.72
N MET A 15 1.91 27.67 13.22
CA MET A 15 0.96 27.48 14.33
C MET A 15 1.45 28.10 15.64
N CYS A 16 2.76 28.18 15.85
CA CYS A 16 3.36 28.84 17.03
C CYS A 16 3.32 30.38 16.97
N LYS A 17 3.16 31.01 15.79
CA LYS A 17 3.21 32.47 15.63
C LYS A 17 2.33 33.27 16.61
N PRO A 18 1.02 32.95 16.81
CA PRO A 18 0.16 33.73 17.72
C PRO A 18 0.66 33.66 19.16
N TYR A 19 1.19 32.56 19.59
CA TYR A 19 1.76 32.34 20.93
C TYR A 19 3.05 33.16 21.11
N LEU A 20 3.93 33.19 20.10
CA LEU A 20 5.16 33.99 20.11
C LEU A 20 4.84 35.50 20.17
N ILE A 21 3.80 35.93 19.46
CA ILE A 21 3.30 37.31 19.56
C ILE A 21 2.79 37.59 20.98
N ALA A 22 2.05 36.68 21.59
CA ALA A 22 1.56 36.81 22.97
C ALA A 22 2.73 36.94 23.97
N ILE A 23 3.78 36.14 23.83
CA ILE A 23 5.01 36.24 24.65
C ILE A 23 5.64 37.65 24.46
N ALA A 24 5.79 38.11 23.23
CA ALA A 24 6.36 39.43 22.96
C ALA A 24 5.55 40.55 23.61
N VAL A 25 4.21 40.50 23.55
CA VAL A 25 3.33 41.46 24.19
C VAL A 25 3.48 41.43 25.69
N ILE A 26 3.50 40.24 26.32
CA ILE A 26 3.70 40.09 27.79
C ILE A 26 5.03 40.70 28.22
N LEU A 27 6.11 40.46 27.47
CA LEU A 27 7.42 41.02 27.75
C LEU A 27 7.42 42.54 27.65
N VAL A 28 6.86 43.10 26.58
CA VAL A 28 6.78 44.55 26.38
C VAL A 28 5.97 45.20 27.50
N VAL A 29 4.78 44.68 27.82
CA VAL A 29 3.93 45.23 28.90
C VAL A 29 4.63 45.15 30.25
N GLY A 30 5.27 44.02 30.56
CA GLY A 30 6.04 43.84 31.80
C GLY A 30 7.23 44.81 31.93
N ILE A 31 7.96 45.02 30.84
CA ILE A 31 9.07 45.97 30.80
C ILE A 31 8.54 47.40 30.98
N VAL A 32 7.49 47.77 30.25
CA VAL A 32 6.88 49.11 30.38
C VAL A 32 6.40 49.36 31.82
N ALA A 33 5.71 48.41 32.43
CA ALA A 33 5.25 48.51 33.82
C ALA A 33 6.45 48.69 34.78
N ALA A 34 7.52 47.89 34.61
CA ALA A 34 8.73 47.96 35.43
C ALA A 34 9.51 49.28 35.26
N VAL A 35 9.42 49.91 34.08
CA VAL A 35 10.05 51.23 33.80
C VAL A 35 9.20 52.36 34.37
N MET A 36 7.88 52.32 34.19
CA MET A 36 6.96 53.35 34.70
C MET A 36 6.99 53.46 36.22
N CYS A 37 7.25 52.38 36.95
CA CYS A 37 7.40 52.36 38.38
C CYS A 37 8.54 53.23 38.92
N LYS A 38 9.49 53.64 38.08
CA LYS A 38 10.65 54.49 38.51
C LYS A 38 10.24 55.80 39.16
N LYS A 39 9.05 56.34 38.87
CA LYS A 39 8.50 57.58 39.42
C LYS A 39 7.75 57.38 40.76
N MET A 40 7.61 56.17 41.24
CA MET A 40 6.90 55.86 42.48
C MET A 40 7.83 55.91 43.69
N GLU A 41 7.25 56.11 44.91
CA GLU A 41 7.94 56.03 46.20
C GLU A 41 8.52 54.60 46.43
N ASN A 42 9.67 54.55 47.13
CA ASN A 42 10.47 53.33 47.25
C ASN A 42 9.73 52.05 47.66
N PRO A 43 8.89 52.04 48.69
CA PRO A 43 8.17 50.82 49.10
C PRO A 43 7.20 50.33 47.99
N LYS A 44 6.38 51.27 47.46
CA LYS A 44 5.41 50.95 46.38
C LYS A 44 6.10 50.55 45.09
N ARG A 45 7.22 51.18 44.73
CA ARG A 45 8.02 50.86 43.57
C ARG A 45 8.54 49.45 43.61
N LYS A 46 9.09 48.97 44.75
CA LYS A 46 9.58 47.60 44.91
C LYS A 46 8.46 46.58 44.74
N LEU A 47 7.29 46.82 45.35
CA LEU A 47 6.14 45.95 45.26
C LEU A 47 5.61 45.85 43.80
N VAL A 48 5.34 46.96 43.16
CA VAL A 48 4.80 46.99 41.76
C VAL A 48 5.79 46.38 40.81
N ARG A 49 7.08 46.67 40.91
CA ARG A 49 8.10 46.09 40.04
C ARG A 49 8.24 44.57 40.26
N GLY A 50 8.21 44.12 41.51
CA GLY A 50 8.26 42.67 41.82
C GLY A 50 7.06 41.93 41.24
N ASN A 51 5.85 42.47 41.43
CA ASN A 51 4.64 41.84 40.88
C ASN A 51 4.59 41.88 39.33
N ALA A 52 5.08 42.97 38.72
CA ALA A 52 5.17 43.05 37.25
C ALA A 52 6.13 42.00 36.67
N ILE A 53 7.28 41.82 37.31
CA ILE A 53 8.24 40.79 36.91
C ILE A 53 7.65 39.38 37.12
N LEU A 54 7.03 39.14 38.27
CA LEU A 54 6.38 37.85 38.56
C LEU A 54 5.28 37.53 37.54
N ALA A 55 4.39 38.50 37.27
CA ALA A 55 3.30 38.33 36.30
C ALA A 55 3.85 38.08 34.87
N MET A 56 4.94 38.79 34.49
CA MET A 56 5.61 38.56 33.22
C MET A 56 6.17 37.13 33.11
N VAL A 57 6.88 36.67 34.15
CA VAL A 57 7.44 35.29 34.15
C VAL A 57 6.33 34.25 34.09
N LEU A 58 5.29 34.40 34.95
CA LEU A 58 4.14 33.48 34.92
C LEU A 58 3.43 33.46 33.58
N GLY A 59 3.22 34.66 32.97
CA GLY A 59 2.59 34.74 31.66
C GLY A 59 3.40 34.04 30.57
N VAL A 60 4.73 34.21 30.55
CA VAL A 60 5.60 33.51 29.60
C VAL A 60 5.56 32.01 29.84
N VAL A 61 5.60 31.53 31.09
CA VAL A 61 5.53 30.10 31.41
C VAL A 61 4.18 29.51 30.96
N ILE A 62 3.08 30.22 31.19
CA ILE A 62 1.75 29.74 30.76
C ILE A 62 1.70 29.62 29.22
N VAL A 63 2.16 30.63 28.49
CA VAL A 63 2.14 30.57 27.02
C VAL A 63 3.09 29.52 26.48
N ALA A 64 4.26 29.32 27.10
CA ALA A 64 5.16 28.23 26.75
C ALA A 64 4.52 26.84 26.95
N ASN A 65 3.81 26.65 28.07
CA ASN A 65 3.03 25.40 28.27
C ASN A 65 1.93 25.22 27.23
N LEU A 66 1.25 26.29 26.81
CA LEU A 66 0.24 26.21 25.75
C LEU A 66 0.85 25.85 24.41
N ILE A 67 2.07 26.32 24.09
CA ILE A 67 2.82 25.89 22.88
C ILE A 67 3.14 24.39 22.97
N CYS A 68 3.66 23.93 24.12
CA CYS A 68 4.01 22.52 24.32
C CYS A 68 2.80 21.60 24.30
N ALA A 69 1.69 22.00 24.91
CA ALA A 69 0.46 21.20 24.98
C ALA A 69 -0.41 21.31 23.71
N GLY A 70 -0.16 22.30 22.85
CA GLY A 70 -0.86 22.52 21.61
C GLY A 70 0.04 22.26 20.37
N PRO A 71 0.53 23.30 19.68
CA PRO A 71 1.20 23.14 18.39
C PRO A 71 2.41 22.19 18.39
N MET A 72 3.11 22.09 19.51
CA MET A 72 4.30 21.22 19.63
C MET A 72 4.03 19.88 20.30
N SER A 73 2.80 19.57 20.72
CA SER A 73 2.51 18.36 21.47
C SER A 73 2.91 17.08 20.75
N THR A 74 2.60 16.95 19.48
CA THR A 74 2.95 15.79 18.66
C THR A 74 4.48 15.63 18.53
N LEU A 75 5.18 16.73 18.20
CA LEU A 75 6.64 16.67 18.08
C LEU A 75 7.32 16.33 19.40
N LEU A 76 6.83 16.87 20.52
CA LEU A 76 7.36 16.57 21.84
C LEU A 76 7.05 15.11 22.24
N THR A 77 5.85 14.64 21.97
CA THR A 77 5.50 13.24 22.22
C THR A 77 6.39 12.31 21.43
N LEU A 78 6.56 12.56 20.12
CA LEU A 78 7.43 11.75 19.26
C LEU A 78 8.90 11.83 19.67
N SER A 79 9.38 12.99 20.16
CA SER A 79 10.77 13.16 20.60
C SER A 79 11.04 12.60 22.00
N THR A 80 10.01 12.47 22.84
CA THR A 80 10.12 11.93 24.21
C THR A 80 9.68 10.48 24.30
N GLN A 81 9.03 9.93 23.28
CA GLN A 81 8.91 8.49 23.16
C GLN A 81 10.33 7.94 23.07
N ALA A 82 10.83 7.44 24.21
CA ALA A 82 11.94 6.52 24.17
C ALA A 82 11.56 5.47 23.14
N ALA A 83 12.49 5.10 22.25
CA ALA A 83 12.36 3.88 21.50
C ALA A 83 12.34 2.75 22.56
N GLU A 84 11.15 2.51 23.14
CA GLU A 84 10.95 1.29 23.91
C GLU A 84 11.08 0.20 22.86
N THR A 85 12.18 -0.51 22.94
CA THR A 85 12.36 -1.71 22.14
C THR A 85 11.30 -2.69 22.59
N VAL A 86 10.45 -3.09 21.66
CA VAL A 86 9.56 -4.24 21.88
C VAL A 86 10.43 -5.43 22.26
N SER A 87 10.04 -6.22 23.25
CA SER A 87 10.84 -7.38 23.64
C SER A 87 10.90 -8.40 22.52
N ASP A 88 11.98 -9.16 22.41
CA ASP A 88 12.15 -10.21 21.40
C ASP A 88 10.99 -11.22 21.46
N GLU A 89 10.49 -11.55 22.66
CA GLU A 89 9.33 -12.42 22.85
C GLU A 89 8.05 -11.84 22.23
N THR A 90 7.81 -10.55 22.42
CA THR A 90 6.65 -9.87 21.82
C THR A 90 6.77 -9.77 20.31
N THR A 91 7.97 -9.53 19.80
CA THR A 91 8.25 -9.48 18.35
C THR A 91 7.99 -10.85 17.73
N GLU A 92 8.50 -11.93 18.35
CA GLU A 92 8.28 -13.29 17.83
C GLU A 92 6.81 -13.69 17.88
N GLN A 93 6.08 -13.35 18.95
CA GLN A 93 4.63 -13.60 19.00
C GLN A 93 3.91 -12.84 17.89
N SER A 94 4.27 -11.58 17.62
CA SER A 94 3.69 -10.79 16.54
C SER A 94 4.00 -11.38 15.15
N ASN A 95 5.20 -11.91 14.96
CA ASN A 95 5.60 -12.59 13.73
C ASN A 95 4.77 -13.87 13.51
N GLU A 96 4.54 -14.66 14.57
CA GLU A 96 3.71 -15.86 14.50
C GLU A 96 2.23 -15.53 14.23
N ASP A 97 1.71 -14.48 14.86
CA ASP A 97 0.36 -13.99 14.57
C ASP A 97 0.25 -13.54 13.10
N CYS A 98 1.27 -12.86 12.57
CA CYS A 98 1.34 -12.46 11.16
C CYS A 98 1.33 -13.67 10.22
N ARG A 99 2.12 -14.71 10.50
CA ARG A 99 2.13 -15.99 9.75
C ARG A 99 0.74 -16.63 9.78
N THR A 100 0.12 -16.70 10.95
CA THR A 100 -1.22 -17.29 11.11
C THR A 100 -2.27 -16.53 10.31
N ILE A 101 -2.27 -15.20 10.38
CA ILE A 101 -3.20 -14.35 9.62
C ILE A 101 -2.99 -14.55 8.11
N ALA A 102 -1.74 -14.58 7.65
CA ALA A 102 -1.44 -14.79 6.24
C ALA A 102 -1.85 -16.18 5.75
N ALA A 103 -1.66 -17.22 6.58
CA ALA A 103 -2.09 -18.58 6.30
C ALA A 103 -3.62 -18.69 6.14
N GLU A 104 -4.37 -18.05 7.03
CA GLU A 104 -5.84 -18.02 6.98
C GLU A 104 -6.39 -17.04 5.95
N GLY A 105 -5.62 -16.01 5.56
CA GLY A 105 -6.02 -14.99 4.60
C GLY A 105 -5.70 -15.30 3.15
N THR A 106 -4.72 -16.16 2.88
CA THR A 106 -4.39 -16.55 1.50
C THR A 106 -5.50 -17.40 0.90
N VAL A 107 -5.97 -17.01 -0.29
CA VAL A 107 -7.11 -17.63 -0.96
C VAL A 107 -6.62 -18.52 -2.10
N LEU A 108 -7.04 -19.77 -2.10
CA LEU A 108 -6.90 -20.67 -3.25
C LEU A 108 -8.10 -20.43 -4.18
N LEU A 109 -7.85 -19.76 -5.31
CA LEU A 109 -8.89 -19.39 -6.29
C LEU A 109 -9.16 -20.54 -7.27
N GLU A 110 -8.09 -21.20 -7.76
CA GLU A 110 -8.19 -22.34 -8.66
C GLU A 110 -7.19 -23.42 -8.30
N ASN A 111 -7.55 -24.70 -8.58
CA ASN A 111 -6.64 -25.81 -8.41
C ASN A 111 -7.12 -27.05 -9.20
N ASP A 112 -6.51 -27.30 -10.33
CA ASP A 112 -6.78 -28.47 -11.15
C ASP A 112 -6.02 -29.73 -10.68
N GLY A 113 -5.52 -29.70 -9.43
CA GLY A 113 -4.87 -30.80 -8.76
C GLY A 113 -3.35 -30.68 -8.68
N ILE A 114 -2.77 -29.56 -9.14
CA ILE A 114 -1.33 -29.30 -9.01
C ILE A 114 -0.93 -29.02 -7.56
N LEU A 115 -1.75 -28.28 -6.84
CA LEU A 115 -1.49 -27.95 -5.44
C LEU A 115 -2.13 -28.97 -4.50
N PRO A 116 -1.45 -29.35 -3.42
CA PRO A 116 -0.12 -28.91 -3.02
C PRO A 116 1.01 -29.66 -3.75
N LEU A 117 2.17 -28.99 -3.92
CA LEU A 117 3.38 -29.55 -4.53
C LEU A 117 4.09 -30.50 -3.54
N LYS A 118 3.60 -31.76 -3.39
CA LYS A 118 4.16 -32.72 -2.43
C LYS A 118 5.45 -33.39 -2.89
N ASP A 119 5.52 -33.71 -4.16
CA ASP A 119 6.63 -34.47 -4.76
C ASP A 119 7.63 -33.55 -5.52
N THR A 120 7.22 -32.38 -5.92
CA THR A 120 8.04 -31.35 -6.59
C THR A 120 8.89 -30.63 -5.57
N LYS A 121 10.21 -30.60 -5.80
CA LYS A 121 11.16 -29.90 -4.92
C LYS A 121 11.84 -28.74 -5.60
N ASN A 122 12.02 -28.80 -6.91
CA ASN A 122 12.61 -27.75 -7.70
C ASN A 122 11.49 -26.96 -8.36
N ILE A 123 11.51 -25.65 -8.26
CA ILE A 123 10.53 -24.76 -8.88
C ILE A 123 11.22 -23.56 -9.53
N ASN A 124 10.72 -23.16 -10.68
CA ASN A 124 11.10 -21.93 -11.33
C ASN A 124 10.17 -20.82 -10.85
N VAL A 125 10.69 -19.65 -10.48
CA VAL A 125 9.88 -18.50 -10.06
C VAL A 125 10.09 -17.36 -11.03
N PHE A 126 9.02 -16.99 -11.72
CA PHE A 126 8.96 -15.90 -12.70
C PHE A 126 8.19 -14.71 -12.15
N GLY A 127 8.49 -13.54 -12.67
CA GLY A 127 7.88 -12.27 -12.31
C GLY A 127 8.77 -11.46 -11.36
N TRP A 128 9.02 -10.21 -11.72
CA TRP A 128 9.79 -9.27 -10.89
C TRP A 128 9.19 -9.09 -9.49
N ALA A 129 7.88 -9.25 -9.36
CA ALA A 129 7.18 -9.21 -8.08
C ALA A 129 7.68 -10.26 -7.08
N SER A 130 8.28 -11.36 -7.52
CA SER A 130 8.84 -12.39 -6.62
C SER A 130 9.99 -11.88 -5.76
N VAL A 131 10.80 -10.95 -6.29
CA VAL A 131 11.92 -10.29 -5.57
C VAL A 131 11.54 -8.93 -4.99
N ASN A 132 10.43 -8.35 -5.42
CA ASN A 132 9.87 -7.10 -4.93
C ASN A 132 8.37 -7.24 -4.62
N PRO A 133 7.99 -8.11 -3.71
CA PRO A 133 6.58 -8.36 -3.39
C PRO A 133 5.95 -7.19 -2.62
N ILE A 134 4.63 -7.22 -2.51
CA ILE A 134 3.85 -6.28 -1.73
C ILE A 134 3.55 -6.89 -0.37
N TYR A 135 4.11 -6.30 0.67
CA TYR A 135 3.89 -6.75 2.05
C TYR A 135 2.66 -6.13 2.70
N GLY A 136 2.23 -4.96 2.23
CA GLY A 136 1.12 -4.19 2.77
C GLY A 136 0.88 -2.90 2.02
N GLY A 137 -0.07 -2.09 2.47
CA GLY A 137 -0.44 -0.83 1.85
C GLY A 137 0.46 0.36 2.21
N SER A 138 0.01 1.55 1.82
CA SER A 138 0.62 2.83 2.20
C SER A 138 -0.05 3.46 3.43
N GLY A 139 0.42 4.63 3.81
CA GLY A 139 -0.15 5.41 4.91
C GLY A 139 -0.07 4.67 6.24
N ALA A 140 -1.18 4.56 6.95
CA ALA A 140 -1.26 3.85 8.21
C ALA A 140 -1.08 2.32 8.08
N GLY A 141 -1.28 1.77 6.89
CA GLY A 141 -1.05 0.36 6.57
C GLY A 141 0.38 0.03 6.12
N ALA A 142 1.27 1.02 6.08
CA ALA A 142 2.66 0.80 5.69
C ALA A 142 3.42 0.01 6.76
N LEU A 143 4.28 -0.90 6.30
CA LEU A 143 5.12 -1.68 7.20
C LEU A 143 6.27 -0.86 7.75
N ASN A 144 6.74 -1.26 8.94
CA ASN A 144 7.88 -0.65 9.58
C ASN A 144 9.19 -1.29 9.09
N ASP A 145 10.06 -0.49 8.45
CA ASP A 145 11.36 -0.93 7.93
C ASP A 145 12.40 -1.23 9.02
N LEU A 146 12.06 -1.05 10.29
CA LEU A 146 12.95 -1.38 11.42
C LEU A 146 12.96 -2.88 11.77
N TYR A 147 12.03 -3.64 11.22
CA TYR A 147 11.89 -5.08 11.47
C TYR A 147 12.22 -5.86 10.19
N ASP A 148 12.87 -6.99 10.37
CA ASP A 148 13.19 -7.90 9.27
C ASP A 148 11.91 -8.44 8.63
N ARG A 149 11.97 -8.69 7.33
CA ARG A 149 10.87 -9.25 6.53
C ARG A 149 11.29 -10.61 5.99
N VAL A 150 10.35 -11.51 5.89
CA VAL A 150 10.52 -12.74 5.12
C VAL A 150 10.13 -12.43 3.67
N THR A 151 11.03 -12.63 2.74
CA THR A 151 10.76 -12.47 1.31
C THR A 151 9.93 -13.65 0.79
N MET A 152 9.28 -13.47 -0.37
CA MET A 152 8.55 -14.56 -1.01
C MET A 152 9.48 -15.74 -1.33
N LEU A 153 10.68 -15.48 -1.81
CA LEU A 153 11.66 -16.52 -2.14
C LEU A 153 12.12 -17.26 -0.87
N GLU A 154 12.43 -16.56 0.21
CA GLU A 154 12.76 -17.18 1.50
C GLU A 154 11.63 -18.06 2.02
N GLY A 155 10.36 -17.60 1.96
CA GLY A 155 9.22 -18.41 2.38
C GLY A 155 9.05 -19.69 1.56
N LEU A 156 9.37 -19.67 0.28
CA LEU A 156 9.41 -20.88 -0.56
C LEU A 156 10.58 -21.81 -0.18
N GLU A 157 11.77 -21.26 0.04
CA GLU A 157 12.94 -22.05 0.45
C GLU A 157 12.76 -22.67 1.84
N ASP A 158 12.19 -21.94 2.80
CA ASP A 158 11.88 -22.42 4.15
C ASP A 158 10.82 -23.55 4.14
N ALA A 159 9.92 -23.52 3.16
CA ALA A 159 8.98 -24.64 2.90
C ALA A 159 9.63 -25.85 2.21
N GLY A 160 10.94 -25.79 1.94
CA GLY A 160 11.75 -26.91 1.42
C GLY A 160 11.87 -26.97 -0.09
N PHE A 161 11.46 -25.92 -0.81
CA PHE A 161 11.69 -25.83 -2.25
C PHE A 161 13.13 -25.38 -2.58
N LYS A 162 13.60 -25.78 -3.73
CA LYS A 162 14.81 -25.26 -4.35
C LYS A 162 14.41 -24.36 -5.51
N LEU A 163 14.92 -23.16 -5.50
CA LEU A 163 14.64 -22.17 -6.53
C LEU A 163 15.72 -22.17 -7.61
N ASN A 164 15.34 -21.83 -8.83
CA ASN A 164 16.29 -21.65 -9.92
C ASN A 164 17.10 -20.36 -9.70
N GLY A 165 18.40 -20.53 -9.40
CA GLY A 165 19.27 -19.41 -9.08
C GLY A 165 19.50 -18.43 -10.25
N GLU A 166 19.51 -18.92 -11.50
CA GLU A 166 19.70 -18.06 -12.67
C GLU A 166 18.49 -17.11 -12.90
N LEU A 167 17.27 -17.60 -12.67
CA LEU A 167 16.05 -16.78 -12.68
C LEU A 167 16.05 -15.79 -11.52
N THR A 168 16.39 -16.24 -10.31
CA THR A 168 16.51 -15.34 -9.15
C THR A 168 17.53 -14.24 -9.41
N ASP A 169 18.67 -14.57 -10.00
CA ASP A 169 19.72 -13.60 -10.35
C ASP A 169 19.24 -12.61 -11.42
N LEU A 170 18.49 -13.06 -12.43
CA LEU A 170 17.90 -12.18 -13.45
C LEU A 170 17.07 -11.09 -12.78
N TYR A 171 16.09 -11.45 -11.95
CA TYR A 171 15.18 -10.51 -11.33
C TYR A 171 15.87 -9.62 -10.28
N THR A 172 16.74 -10.18 -9.47
CA THR A 172 17.50 -9.41 -8.45
C THR A 172 18.43 -8.39 -9.09
N ASN A 173 19.03 -8.72 -10.24
CA ASN A 173 19.96 -7.83 -10.95
C ASN A 173 19.25 -6.90 -11.95
N TYR A 174 17.95 -7.01 -12.16
CA TYR A 174 17.19 -6.17 -13.06
C TYR A 174 17.28 -4.67 -12.72
N GLY A 175 17.57 -4.36 -11.44
CA GLY A 175 17.96 -3.01 -11.02
C GLY A 175 16.84 -1.97 -11.04
N LYS A 176 15.61 -2.41 -11.09
CA LYS A 176 14.43 -1.55 -10.96
C LYS A 176 14.01 -1.48 -9.49
N GLU A 177 13.41 -0.37 -9.12
CA GLU A 177 12.80 -0.18 -7.82
C GLU A 177 11.28 -0.09 -7.99
N ARG A 178 10.54 -0.46 -6.94
CA ARG A 178 9.09 -0.26 -6.94
C ARG A 178 8.77 1.22 -6.99
N ALA A 179 7.82 1.59 -7.83
CA ALA A 179 7.39 2.96 -8.01
C ALA A 179 6.92 3.61 -6.69
N ASP A 180 7.10 4.93 -6.61
CA ASP A 180 6.54 5.76 -5.54
C ASP A 180 5.10 6.15 -5.94
N TYR A 181 4.15 5.38 -5.45
CA TYR A 181 2.75 5.46 -5.85
C TYR A 181 2.12 6.82 -5.54
N GLY A 182 1.26 7.26 -6.46
CA GLY A 182 0.68 8.60 -6.48
C GLY A 182 1.42 9.59 -7.37
N SER A 183 2.69 9.33 -7.69
CA SER A 183 3.49 10.13 -8.63
C SER A 183 3.98 9.32 -9.84
N ASP A 184 4.19 8.03 -9.66
CA ASP A 184 4.64 7.10 -10.70
C ASP A 184 3.91 5.75 -10.52
N TRP A 185 3.30 5.24 -11.60
CA TRP A 185 2.53 4.00 -11.63
C TRP A 185 3.21 2.90 -12.42
N SER A 186 4.52 2.99 -12.58
CA SER A 186 5.32 1.97 -13.26
C SER A 186 5.16 0.60 -12.60
N LEU A 187 5.03 -0.43 -13.42
CA LEU A 187 5.02 -1.83 -13.03
C LEU A 187 6.24 -2.51 -13.64
N PRO A 188 7.38 -2.49 -12.93
CA PRO A 188 8.58 -3.13 -13.44
C PRO A 188 8.36 -4.62 -13.69
N GLU A 189 8.71 -5.07 -14.89
CA GLU A 189 8.77 -6.47 -15.25
C GLU A 189 9.84 -6.65 -16.33
N VAL A 190 10.46 -7.82 -16.38
CA VAL A 190 11.49 -8.14 -17.37
C VAL A 190 10.82 -8.39 -18.73
N PRO A 191 11.18 -7.63 -19.79
CA PRO A 191 10.66 -7.89 -21.13
C PRO A 191 10.99 -9.31 -21.60
N ALA A 192 10.07 -9.94 -22.32
CA ALA A 192 10.24 -11.31 -22.78
C ALA A 192 11.48 -11.50 -23.68
N GLU A 193 11.88 -10.45 -24.40
CA GLU A 193 13.10 -10.43 -25.23
C GLU A 193 14.41 -10.46 -24.41
N ASP A 194 14.37 -10.19 -23.12
CA ASP A 194 15.55 -10.20 -22.22
C ASP A 194 15.79 -11.58 -21.60
N TYR A 195 14.87 -12.53 -21.76
CA TYR A 195 15.09 -13.93 -21.38
C TYR A 195 15.86 -14.64 -22.50
N SER A 196 17.13 -14.97 -22.24
CA SER A 196 17.92 -15.72 -23.22
C SER A 196 17.41 -17.14 -23.41
N ASP A 197 17.57 -17.70 -24.59
CA ASP A 197 17.25 -19.11 -24.86
C ASP A 197 17.97 -20.03 -23.88
N GLU A 198 19.22 -19.72 -23.51
CA GLU A 198 20.02 -20.50 -22.55
C GLU A 198 19.38 -20.49 -21.14
N LEU A 199 18.87 -19.35 -20.69
CA LEU A 199 18.18 -19.24 -19.42
C LEU A 199 16.88 -20.08 -19.39
N ILE A 200 16.10 -20.02 -20.46
CA ILE A 200 14.85 -20.79 -20.55
C ILE A 200 15.14 -22.30 -20.61
N GLU A 201 16.14 -22.73 -21.39
CA GLU A 201 16.54 -24.15 -21.42
C GLU A 201 17.08 -24.61 -20.05
N ASN A 202 17.87 -23.79 -19.34
CA ASN A 202 18.29 -24.08 -17.97
C ASN A 202 17.08 -24.24 -17.05
N ALA A 203 16.09 -23.33 -17.14
CA ALA A 203 14.89 -23.38 -16.32
C ALA A 203 14.05 -24.65 -16.60
N LYS A 204 13.93 -25.08 -17.86
CA LYS A 204 13.23 -26.33 -18.23
C LYS A 204 13.98 -27.57 -17.74
N GLU A 205 15.32 -27.58 -17.81
CA GLU A 205 16.12 -28.67 -17.25
C GLU A 205 16.03 -28.75 -15.71
N PHE A 206 15.82 -27.60 -15.05
CA PHE A 206 15.73 -27.51 -13.60
C PHE A 206 14.39 -28.03 -13.06
N SER A 207 13.27 -27.68 -13.69
CA SER A 207 11.92 -28.13 -13.30
C SER A 207 10.92 -27.90 -14.44
N ASP A 208 9.91 -28.79 -14.54
CA ASP A 208 8.73 -28.61 -15.38
C ASP A 208 7.65 -27.71 -14.75
N THR A 209 7.86 -27.31 -13.50
CA THR A 209 6.93 -26.49 -12.71
C THR A 209 7.43 -25.06 -12.56
N ALA A 210 6.56 -24.11 -12.87
CA ALA A 210 6.80 -22.68 -12.73
C ALA A 210 5.76 -22.01 -11.81
N ILE A 211 6.22 -21.05 -11.02
CA ILE A 211 5.37 -20.08 -10.33
C ILE A 211 5.51 -18.75 -11.07
N VAL A 212 4.41 -18.14 -11.42
CA VAL A 212 4.35 -16.77 -11.95
C VAL A 212 3.79 -15.85 -10.88
N THR A 213 4.49 -14.77 -10.58
CA THR A 213 4.06 -13.79 -9.58
C THR A 213 3.70 -12.47 -10.24
N ILE A 214 2.49 -11.99 -9.98
CA ILE A 214 2.01 -10.67 -10.38
C ILE A 214 1.66 -9.90 -9.12
N ALA A 215 1.99 -8.61 -9.07
CA ALA A 215 1.66 -7.77 -7.93
C ALA A 215 0.96 -6.49 -8.33
N ARG A 216 -0.03 -6.08 -7.51
CA ARG A 216 -0.72 -4.79 -7.61
C ARG A 216 -0.79 -4.15 -6.25
N TRP A 217 -0.20 -2.97 -6.17
CA TRP A 217 -0.21 -2.19 -4.95
C TRP A 217 -1.53 -1.44 -4.80
N GLY A 218 -1.90 -1.15 -3.56
CA GLY A 218 -3.00 -0.27 -3.20
C GLY A 218 -2.76 0.28 -1.80
N GLY A 219 -3.45 1.35 -1.44
CA GLY A 219 -3.29 1.90 -0.10
C GLY A 219 -3.88 3.29 0.08
N GLU A 220 -3.77 3.80 1.29
CA GLU A 220 -4.30 5.08 1.70
C GLU A 220 -3.73 6.23 0.86
N GLY A 221 -4.60 7.12 0.39
CA GLY A 221 -4.23 8.36 -0.28
C GLY A 221 -3.88 8.24 -1.76
N SER A 222 -4.08 7.05 -2.37
CA SER A 222 -3.77 6.83 -3.78
C SER A 222 -4.86 6.01 -4.45
N ASP A 223 -5.77 6.68 -5.15
CA ASP A 223 -6.77 6.04 -5.98
C ASP A 223 -6.11 5.33 -7.16
N LEU A 224 -6.54 4.09 -7.44
CA LEU A 224 -5.99 3.31 -8.53
C LEU A 224 -6.39 3.92 -9.88
N PRO A 225 -5.45 4.04 -10.84
CA PRO A 225 -5.76 4.59 -12.16
C PRO A 225 -6.81 3.78 -12.90
N THR A 226 -7.86 4.46 -13.36
CA THR A 226 -8.90 3.90 -14.23
C THR A 226 -8.52 3.97 -15.72
N ASP A 227 -7.46 4.68 -16.03
CA ASP A 227 -6.83 4.75 -17.37
C ASP A 227 -5.35 5.03 -17.20
N MET A 228 -4.52 4.03 -17.45
CA MET A 228 -3.05 4.13 -17.32
C MET A 228 -2.44 5.15 -18.28
N SER A 229 -3.09 5.45 -19.40
CA SER A 229 -2.62 6.50 -20.32
C SER A 229 -2.76 7.92 -19.75
N SER A 230 -3.53 8.10 -18.67
CA SER A 230 -3.76 9.38 -17.99
C SER A 230 -2.77 9.68 -16.86
N VAL A 231 -1.93 8.72 -16.50
CA VAL A 231 -0.97 8.83 -15.39
C VAL A 231 0.46 8.65 -15.87
N SER A 232 1.42 8.95 -14.99
CA SER A 232 2.84 8.77 -15.31
C SER A 232 3.26 7.34 -15.01
N TYR A 233 3.84 6.67 -15.99
CA TYR A 233 4.54 5.39 -15.83
C TYR A 233 5.64 5.27 -16.89
N THR A 234 6.59 4.37 -16.65
CA THR A 234 7.68 4.04 -17.58
C THR A 234 7.42 2.67 -18.19
N ASN A 235 7.47 2.57 -19.51
CA ASN A 235 7.42 1.28 -20.21
C ASN A 235 8.62 0.40 -19.84
N ASN A 236 8.41 -0.90 -19.80
CA ASN A 236 9.48 -1.87 -19.59
C ASN A 236 10.31 -2.12 -20.85
N SER A 237 9.71 -1.98 -22.02
CA SER A 237 10.36 -2.11 -23.34
C SER A 237 10.22 -0.84 -24.17
N ASP A 238 11.21 -0.56 -25.01
CA ASP A 238 11.13 0.49 -26.04
C ASP A 238 10.31 0.06 -27.28
N SER A 239 9.97 -1.23 -27.38
CA SER A 239 9.32 -1.83 -28.54
C SER A 239 7.79 -1.75 -28.52
N TYR A 240 7.20 -1.55 -27.33
CA TYR A 240 5.75 -1.48 -27.13
C TYR A 240 5.38 -0.63 -25.89
N ASN A 241 4.12 -0.23 -25.81
CA ASN A 241 3.57 0.36 -24.59
C ASN A 241 3.08 -0.73 -23.67
N ASP A 242 3.32 -0.58 -22.37
CA ASP A 242 2.82 -1.52 -21.36
C ASP A 242 1.30 -1.48 -21.22
N PHE A 243 0.69 -0.32 -21.50
CA PHE A 243 -0.76 -0.15 -21.45
C PHE A 243 -1.28 0.56 -22.70
N GLU A 244 -2.43 0.13 -23.17
CA GLU A 244 -3.20 0.82 -24.17
C GLU A 244 -4.07 1.92 -23.53
N THR A 245 -4.57 2.85 -24.35
CA THR A 245 -5.52 3.88 -23.87
C THR A 245 -6.80 3.22 -23.38
N GLY A 246 -7.22 3.57 -22.17
CA GLY A 246 -8.41 3.03 -21.52
C GLY A 246 -8.15 1.78 -20.68
N GLN A 247 -6.95 1.20 -20.70
CA GLN A 247 -6.61 0.14 -19.76
C GLN A 247 -6.39 0.71 -18.36
N HIS A 248 -6.94 0.03 -17.37
CA HIS A 248 -6.77 0.42 -15.97
C HIS A 248 -5.64 -0.37 -15.28
N TYR A 249 -5.26 0.08 -14.09
CA TYR A 249 -4.14 -0.48 -13.32
C TYR A 249 -4.31 -1.96 -12.93
N LEU A 250 -5.55 -2.43 -12.80
CA LEU A 250 -5.88 -3.81 -12.38
C LEU A 250 -6.05 -4.79 -13.55
N GLU A 251 -5.47 -4.46 -14.69
CA GLU A 251 -5.28 -5.35 -15.85
C GLU A 251 -3.80 -5.71 -16.01
N LEU A 252 -3.51 -6.77 -16.77
CA LEU A 252 -2.13 -7.11 -17.13
C LEU A 252 -1.50 -6.03 -18.02
N SER A 253 -0.28 -5.62 -17.70
CA SER A 253 0.56 -4.89 -18.65
C SER A 253 0.95 -5.78 -19.83
N GLN A 254 1.37 -5.16 -20.93
CA GLN A 254 1.84 -5.92 -22.11
C GLN A 254 3.08 -6.76 -21.79
N THR A 255 3.98 -6.24 -20.93
CA THR A 255 5.18 -7.00 -20.51
C THR A 255 4.80 -8.21 -19.67
N GLU A 256 3.84 -8.08 -18.73
CA GLU A 256 3.34 -9.21 -17.97
C GLU A 256 2.65 -10.25 -18.86
N LYS A 257 1.86 -9.82 -19.85
CA LYS A 257 1.25 -10.74 -20.85
C LYS A 257 2.34 -11.50 -21.63
N ASN A 258 3.38 -10.81 -22.06
CA ASN A 258 4.48 -11.43 -22.80
C ASN A 258 5.25 -12.43 -21.92
N MET A 259 5.48 -12.13 -20.65
CA MET A 259 6.12 -13.04 -19.70
C MET A 259 5.25 -14.28 -19.44
N ILE A 260 3.93 -14.13 -19.24
CA ILE A 260 3.00 -15.26 -19.07
C ILE A 260 2.98 -16.14 -20.32
N ASN A 261 2.93 -15.55 -21.53
CA ASN A 261 3.03 -16.28 -22.77
C ASN A 261 4.32 -17.11 -22.83
N LEU A 262 5.47 -16.48 -22.54
CA LEU A 262 6.76 -17.16 -22.53
C LEU A 262 6.76 -18.35 -21.56
N VAL A 263 6.23 -18.17 -20.35
CA VAL A 263 6.20 -19.23 -19.33
C VAL A 263 5.27 -20.36 -19.78
N CYS A 264 4.05 -20.07 -20.20
CA CYS A 264 3.06 -21.08 -20.59
C CYS A 264 3.44 -21.82 -21.91
N GLU A 265 4.27 -21.22 -22.78
CA GLU A 265 4.83 -21.90 -23.93
C GLU A 265 5.94 -22.90 -23.57
N ASN A 266 6.61 -22.73 -22.43
CA ASN A 266 7.79 -23.49 -22.05
C ASN A 266 7.59 -24.43 -20.87
N PHE A 267 6.54 -24.26 -20.07
CA PHE A 267 6.27 -25.07 -18.88
C PHE A 267 4.87 -25.69 -18.95
N GLU A 268 4.78 -26.96 -18.55
CA GLU A 268 3.51 -27.69 -18.55
C GLU A 268 2.66 -27.37 -17.31
N HIS A 269 3.31 -27.04 -16.19
CA HIS A 269 2.70 -26.83 -14.87
C HIS A 269 3.01 -25.43 -14.35
N VAL A 270 1.99 -24.58 -14.32
CA VAL A 270 2.13 -23.18 -13.89
C VAL A 270 1.18 -22.89 -12.73
N ILE A 271 1.70 -22.24 -11.70
CA ILE A 271 0.94 -21.70 -10.58
C ILE A 271 1.03 -20.18 -10.64
N LEU A 272 -0.10 -19.50 -10.65
CA LEU A 272 -0.16 -18.06 -10.57
C LEU A 272 -0.32 -17.61 -9.12
N VAL A 273 0.57 -16.75 -8.65
CA VAL A 273 0.47 -16.05 -7.37
C VAL A 273 0.16 -14.59 -7.64
N TYR A 274 -1.02 -14.16 -7.31
CA TYR A 274 -1.40 -12.76 -7.32
C TYR A 274 -1.16 -12.15 -5.94
N ASP A 275 -0.18 -11.27 -5.84
CA ASP A 275 0.19 -10.50 -4.65
C ASP A 275 -0.38 -9.08 -4.78
N GLY A 276 -1.61 -8.87 -4.35
CA GLY A 276 -2.30 -7.60 -4.54
C GLY A 276 -3.33 -7.31 -3.46
N LEU A 277 -3.49 -6.02 -3.17
CA LEU A 277 -4.38 -5.51 -2.12
C LEU A 277 -5.83 -5.30 -2.60
N SER A 278 -6.07 -5.47 -3.89
CA SER A 278 -7.38 -5.33 -4.55
C SER A 278 -7.68 -6.57 -5.37
N THR A 279 -8.92 -6.72 -5.85
CA THR A 279 -9.25 -7.66 -6.92
C THR A 279 -8.48 -7.31 -8.19
N PHE A 280 -8.36 -8.26 -9.09
CA PHE A 280 -7.64 -8.14 -10.35
C PHE A 280 -8.44 -8.87 -11.44
N GLU A 281 -8.35 -8.44 -12.68
CA GLU A 281 -8.97 -9.16 -13.79
C GLU A 281 -8.15 -10.41 -14.13
N LEU A 282 -8.59 -11.54 -13.60
CA LEU A 282 -7.95 -12.84 -13.81
C LEU A 282 -8.56 -13.64 -14.97
N GLY A 283 -9.49 -13.07 -15.73
CA GLY A 283 -10.15 -13.74 -16.85
C GLY A 283 -9.20 -14.28 -17.91
N PHE A 284 -8.01 -13.68 -18.05
CA PHE A 284 -6.99 -14.15 -18.98
C PHE A 284 -6.51 -15.58 -18.73
N VAL A 285 -6.64 -16.11 -17.51
CA VAL A 285 -6.17 -17.46 -17.16
C VAL A 285 -6.86 -18.55 -17.97
N GLU A 286 -8.07 -18.30 -18.45
CA GLU A 286 -8.83 -19.24 -19.28
C GLU A 286 -8.16 -19.53 -20.64
N ASP A 287 -7.29 -18.62 -21.10
CA ASP A 287 -6.52 -18.77 -22.33
C ASP A 287 -5.24 -19.64 -22.12
N TYR A 288 -4.89 -19.95 -20.86
CA TYR A 288 -3.65 -20.64 -20.49
C TYR A 288 -3.93 -21.92 -19.70
N PRO A 289 -4.23 -23.03 -20.35
CA PRO A 289 -4.50 -24.30 -19.67
C PRO A 289 -3.32 -24.86 -18.86
N GLN A 290 -2.15 -24.27 -18.98
CA GLN A 290 -0.97 -24.58 -18.17
C GLN A 290 -1.06 -23.99 -16.78
N ILE A 291 -1.89 -22.94 -16.56
CA ILE A 291 -2.13 -22.35 -15.24
C ILE A 291 -3.13 -23.25 -14.52
N GLU A 292 -2.62 -24.17 -13.70
CA GLU A 292 -3.40 -25.19 -13.01
C GLU A 292 -3.72 -24.84 -11.56
N GLY A 293 -3.16 -23.73 -11.05
CA GLY A 293 -3.41 -23.28 -9.68
C GLY A 293 -3.27 -21.75 -9.56
N ILE A 294 -4.17 -21.12 -8.81
CA ILE A 294 -4.16 -19.68 -8.59
C ILE A 294 -4.31 -19.39 -7.10
N LEU A 295 -3.36 -18.64 -6.56
CA LEU A 295 -3.36 -18.15 -5.18
C LEU A 295 -3.45 -16.64 -5.14
N TRP A 296 -4.36 -16.11 -4.35
CA TRP A 296 -4.37 -14.68 -3.99
C TRP A 296 -3.75 -14.48 -2.62
N CYS A 297 -2.58 -13.83 -2.58
CA CYS A 297 -1.84 -13.47 -1.39
C CYS A 297 -1.97 -11.95 -1.17
N ALA A 298 -2.92 -11.54 -0.34
CA ALA A 298 -3.31 -10.14 -0.19
C ALA A 298 -2.47 -9.41 0.87
N GLY A 299 -1.27 -9.01 0.52
CA GLY A 299 -0.40 -8.23 1.41
C GLY A 299 -0.11 -8.94 2.75
N PRO A 300 0.73 -9.96 2.78
CA PRO A 300 0.84 -10.91 3.88
C PRO A 300 1.53 -10.36 5.14
N GLY A 301 1.96 -9.11 5.14
CA GLY A 301 2.72 -8.53 6.25
C GLY A 301 4.18 -8.99 6.27
N GLN A 302 4.89 -8.70 7.37
CA GLN A 302 6.34 -8.87 7.43
C GLN A 302 6.83 -10.32 7.32
N THR A 303 6.08 -11.28 7.83
CA THR A 303 6.50 -12.70 7.87
C THR A 303 5.53 -13.66 7.18
N GLY A 304 4.48 -13.14 6.55
CA GLY A 304 3.41 -13.97 6.00
C GLY A 304 3.77 -14.77 4.76
N PHE A 305 4.86 -14.45 4.05
CA PHE A 305 5.33 -15.27 2.93
C PHE A 305 5.83 -16.66 3.36
N ASP A 306 6.22 -16.86 4.63
CA ASP A 306 6.40 -18.20 5.21
C ASP A 306 5.16 -19.07 5.01
N SER A 307 3.99 -18.48 5.18
CA SER A 307 2.71 -19.19 5.06
C SER A 307 2.35 -19.51 3.61
N LEU A 308 2.74 -18.64 2.66
CA LEU A 308 2.57 -18.92 1.24
C LEU A 308 3.36 -20.17 0.82
N GLY A 309 4.62 -20.26 1.21
CA GLY A 309 5.45 -21.45 0.96
C GLY A 309 4.85 -22.71 1.57
N LYS A 310 4.35 -22.63 2.81
CA LYS A 310 3.68 -23.75 3.50
C LYS A 310 2.36 -24.18 2.85
N ILE A 311 1.61 -23.23 2.29
CA ILE A 311 0.42 -23.54 1.49
C ILE A 311 0.84 -24.30 0.23
N ILE A 312 1.78 -23.78 -0.54
CA ILE A 312 2.23 -24.40 -1.79
C ILE A 312 2.77 -25.81 -1.53
N SER A 313 3.49 -26.04 -0.42
CA SER A 313 4.00 -27.37 -0.04
C SER A 313 2.95 -28.32 0.54
N GLY A 314 1.79 -27.80 0.97
CA GLY A 314 0.72 -28.56 1.62
C GLY A 314 0.93 -28.78 3.12
N GLU A 315 1.89 -28.12 3.74
CA GLU A 315 2.01 -28.08 5.20
C GLU A 315 0.83 -27.34 5.83
N VAL A 316 0.33 -26.31 5.17
CA VAL A 316 -0.87 -25.55 5.52
C VAL A 316 -1.93 -25.74 4.45
N ASN A 317 -3.16 -26.07 4.86
CA ASN A 317 -4.31 -26.12 3.97
C ASN A 317 -4.94 -24.72 3.88
N PRO A 318 -5.06 -24.12 2.69
CA PRO A 318 -5.63 -22.78 2.53
C PRO A 318 -7.09 -22.76 2.98
N SER A 319 -7.46 -21.70 3.69
CA SER A 319 -8.82 -21.48 4.21
C SER A 319 -9.38 -20.11 3.90
N GLY A 320 -8.57 -19.25 3.28
CA GLY A 320 -8.94 -17.88 2.93
C GLY A 320 -10.16 -17.82 2.02
N LYS A 321 -10.91 -16.73 2.12
CA LYS A 321 -12.07 -16.43 1.30
C LYS A 321 -11.96 -15.04 0.72
N THR A 322 -12.43 -14.88 -0.52
CA THR A 322 -12.47 -13.58 -1.17
C THR A 322 -13.29 -12.59 -0.34
N SER A 323 -12.68 -11.46 -0.04
CA SER A 323 -13.32 -10.35 0.69
C SER A 323 -14.06 -9.40 -0.25
N ASP A 324 -13.93 -9.61 -1.56
CA ASP A 324 -14.62 -8.87 -2.62
C ASP A 324 -14.96 -9.82 -3.77
N THR A 325 -15.71 -9.34 -4.76
CA THR A 325 -16.09 -10.08 -5.97
C THR A 325 -15.05 -9.82 -7.06
N PHE A 326 -14.45 -10.88 -7.60
CA PHE A 326 -13.59 -10.79 -8.77
C PHE A 326 -14.43 -10.80 -10.04
N LEU A 327 -14.19 -9.85 -10.91
CA LEU A 327 -14.91 -9.72 -12.18
C LEU A 327 -13.99 -10.03 -13.35
N TYR A 328 -14.61 -10.42 -14.47
CA TYR A 328 -13.91 -10.50 -15.76
C TYR A 328 -13.55 -9.11 -16.30
N ASP A 329 -14.38 -8.09 -15.99
CA ASP A 329 -14.20 -6.68 -16.38
C ASP A 329 -14.60 -5.79 -15.21
N LEU A 330 -13.62 -5.15 -14.56
CA LEU A 330 -13.85 -4.27 -13.41
C LEU A 330 -14.58 -2.96 -13.79
N THR A 331 -14.65 -2.61 -15.06
CA THR A 331 -15.46 -1.46 -15.52
C THR A 331 -16.96 -1.68 -15.35
N GLU A 332 -17.39 -2.95 -15.15
CA GLU A 332 -18.77 -3.32 -14.84
C GLU A 332 -19.15 -3.12 -13.37
N THR A 333 -18.21 -2.68 -12.50
CA THR A 333 -18.56 -2.37 -11.11
C THR A 333 -19.54 -1.21 -11.03
N PRO A 334 -20.54 -1.26 -10.15
CA PRO A 334 -21.56 -0.21 -10.05
C PRO A 334 -20.95 1.15 -9.63
N THR A 335 -19.79 1.12 -9.00
CA THR A 335 -19.07 2.32 -8.55
C THR A 335 -18.14 2.92 -9.60
N TRP A 336 -17.84 2.22 -10.70
CA TRP A 336 -16.84 2.64 -11.68
C TRP A 336 -17.01 4.08 -12.20
N ASN A 337 -18.25 4.44 -12.52
CA ASN A 337 -18.58 5.76 -13.04
C ASN A 337 -18.99 6.77 -11.93
N ASN A 338 -19.06 6.34 -10.69
CA ASN A 338 -19.56 7.14 -9.57
C ASN A 338 -18.47 7.55 -8.58
N PHE A 339 -17.28 6.92 -8.66
CA PHE A 339 -16.13 7.25 -7.86
C PHE A 339 -15.14 8.09 -8.67
N GLY A 340 -14.60 9.14 -8.05
CA GLY A 340 -13.62 10.05 -8.66
C GLY A 340 -13.70 11.47 -8.11
N ASP A 341 -12.87 12.34 -8.65
CA ASP A 341 -12.75 13.75 -8.26
C ASP A 341 -13.73 14.64 -9.03
N PHE A 342 -15.02 14.37 -8.86
CA PHE A 342 -16.07 15.14 -9.54
C PHE A 342 -16.18 16.57 -9.01
N LYS A 343 -16.42 17.54 -9.90
CA LYS A 343 -16.56 18.95 -9.58
C LYS A 343 -17.80 19.54 -10.26
N TYR A 344 -18.52 20.39 -9.54
CA TYR A 344 -19.51 21.27 -10.17
C TYR A 344 -18.79 22.45 -10.87
N ASP A 345 -19.41 23.02 -11.90
CA ASP A 345 -18.83 24.14 -12.67
C ASP A 345 -18.44 25.35 -11.81
N ASN A 346 -19.15 25.57 -10.69
CA ASN A 346 -18.90 26.68 -9.76
C ASN A 346 -18.10 26.30 -8.51
N MET A 347 -17.45 25.14 -8.45
CA MET A 347 -16.73 24.71 -7.23
C MET A 347 -15.53 25.58 -6.87
N GLU A 348 -14.97 26.33 -7.83
CA GLU A 348 -13.90 27.31 -7.54
C GLU A 348 -14.35 28.40 -6.53
N GLU A 349 -15.67 28.71 -6.47
CA GLU A 349 -16.24 29.64 -5.49
C GLU A 349 -16.12 29.11 -4.05
N PHE A 350 -15.93 27.81 -3.88
CA PHE A 350 -15.82 27.09 -2.61
C PHE A 350 -14.39 26.67 -2.29
N LYS A 351 -13.42 27.24 -3.00
CA LYS A 351 -12.00 26.95 -2.75
C LYS A 351 -11.66 27.12 -1.28
N ILE A 352 -10.97 26.15 -0.71
CA ILE A 352 -10.61 26.14 0.70
C ILE A 352 -9.52 27.19 0.93
N ASP A 353 -9.63 27.92 2.05
CA ASP A 353 -8.69 28.99 2.40
C ASP A 353 -7.24 28.46 2.43
N GLU A 354 -6.32 29.21 1.85
CA GLU A 354 -4.90 28.86 1.77
C GLU A 354 -4.24 28.66 3.15
N SER A 355 -4.88 29.14 4.21
CA SER A 355 -4.39 28.96 5.59
C SER A 355 -4.72 27.61 6.22
N ASP A 356 -5.59 26.82 5.59
CA ASP A 356 -5.85 25.45 6.07
C ASP A 356 -4.57 24.60 5.92
N PRO A 357 -4.09 23.97 7.01
CA PRO A 357 -2.81 23.27 6.99
C PRO A 357 -2.82 21.94 6.24
N TYR A 358 -3.99 21.40 5.93
CA TYR A 358 -4.14 20.06 5.31
C TYR A 358 -4.55 20.14 3.84
N VAL A 359 -5.53 20.98 3.55
CA VAL A 359 -6.16 21.05 2.22
C VAL A 359 -6.25 22.47 1.66
N GLY A 360 -5.52 23.42 2.25
CA GLY A 360 -5.54 24.82 1.86
C GLY A 360 -5.24 25.02 0.37
N GLY A 361 -6.05 25.84 -0.26
CA GLY A 361 -5.96 26.12 -1.70
C GLY A 361 -6.57 25.06 -2.61
N SER A 362 -7.07 23.95 -2.07
CA SER A 362 -7.75 22.92 -2.87
C SER A 362 -9.20 23.32 -3.20
N VAL A 363 -9.68 22.79 -4.33
CA VAL A 363 -11.09 22.88 -4.72
C VAL A 363 -11.79 21.62 -4.26
N PRO A 364 -12.90 21.70 -3.50
CA PRO A 364 -13.63 20.52 -3.06
C PRO A 364 -14.11 19.66 -4.23
N THR A 365 -14.14 18.35 -4.03
CA THR A 365 -14.70 17.37 -4.96
C THR A 365 -15.86 16.64 -4.30
N PHE A 366 -16.60 15.86 -5.06
CA PHE A 366 -17.67 15.04 -4.51
C PHE A 366 -17.66 13.64 -5.12
N VAL A 367 -18.21 12.68 -4.39
CA VAL A 367 -18.53 11.33 -4.85
C VAL A 367 -20.04 11.17 -4.80
N ASN A 368 -20.62 10.54 -5.82
CA ASN A 368 -22.07 10.37 -5.94
C ASN A 368 -22.45 8.91 -5.66
N TYR A 369 -22.96 8.62 -4.47
CA TYR A 369 -23.35 7.28 -4.03
C TYR A 369 -24.73 6.86 -4.55
N VAL A 370 -24.93 6.89 -5.88
CA VAL A 370 -26.23 6.56 -6.51
C VAL A 370 -26.59 5.09 -6.39
N GLU A 371 -25.61 4.20 -6.26
CA GLU A 371 -25.77 2.76 -6.10
C GLU A 371 -26.36 2.36 -4.74
N GLY A 372 -26.29 3.22 -3.75
CA GLY A 372 -26.84 2.99 -2.42
C GLY A 372 -26.24 1.75 -1.75
N ILE A 373 -27.10 0.75 -1.43
CA ILE A 373 -26.63 -0.52 -0.82
C ILE A 373 -26.15 -1.55 -1.85
N TYR A 374 -26.36 -1.29 -3.15
CA TYR A 374 -26.05 -2.23 -4.22
C TYR A 374 -24.60 -2.06 -4.68
N VAL A 375 -23.67 -2.47 -3.82
CA VAL A 375 -22.23 -2.51 -4.09
C VAL A 375 -21.70 -3.91 -3.83
N GLY A 376 -20.63 -4.30 -4.55
CA GLY A 376 -20.05 -5.62 -4.46
C GLY A 376 -21.06 -6.74 -4.74
N TYR A 377 -20.98 -7.86 -4.02
CA TYR A 377 -21.85 -9.02 -4.23
C TYR A 377 -23.36 -8.69 -4.19
N ARG A 378 -23.79 -7.71 -3.41
CA ARG A 378 -25.20 -7.31 -3.33
C ARG A 378 -25.73 -6.73 -4.63
N PHE A 379 -24.85 -6.09 -5.41
CA PHE A 379 -25.20 -5.63 -6.75
C PHE A 379 -25.29 -6.81 -7.72
N TYR A 380 -24.25 -7.61 -7.83
CA TYR A 380 -24.15 -8.68 -8.84
C TYR A 380 -25.22 -9.74 -8.64
N GLU A 381 -25.44 -10.20 -7.41
CA GLU A 381 -26.49 -11.17 -7.08
C GLU A 381 -27.90 -10.63 -7.42
N THR A 382 -28.17 -9.36 -7.08
CA THR A 382 -29.47 -8.74 -7.35
C THR A 382 -29.65 -8.50 -8.86
N ALA A 383 -28.66 -7.94 -9.54
CA ALA A 383 -28.73 -7.63 -10.97
C ALA A 383 -28.91 -8.91 -11.82
N ALA A 384 -28.23 -10.00 -11.43
CA ALA A 384 -28.42 -11.30 -12.07
C ALA A 384 -29.82 -11.86 -11.84
N GLN A 385 -30.35 -11.78 -10.61
CA GLN A 385 -31.71 -12.22 -10.31
C GLN A 385 -32.79 -11.43 -11.09
N GLU A 386 -32.55 -10.15 -11.29
CA GLU A 386 -33.46 -9.27 -12.08
C GLU A 386 -33.18 -9.40 -13.59
N GLY A 387 -32.23 -10.19 -14.03
CA GLY A 387 -31.87 -10.41 -15.43
C GLY A 387 -31.19 -9.21 -16.10
N ALA A 388 -30.60 -8.33 -15.32
CA ALA A 388 -29.86 -7.15 -15.80
C ALA A 388 -28.44 -7.47 -16.25
N ILE A 389 -27.82 -8.51 -15.67
CA ILE A 389 -26.51 -9.01 -16.05
C ILE A 389 -26.54 -10.54 -16.22
N ASP A 390 -25.57 -11.07 -16.95
CA ASP A 390 -25.25 -12.51 -17.01
C ASP A 390 -24.20 -12.80 -15.95
N TYR A 391 -24.60 -13.41 -14.82
CA TYR A 391 -23.72 -13.62 -13.66
C TYR A 391 -22.42 -14.33 -14.01
N ASP A 392 -22.52 -15.43 -14.77
CA ASP A 392 -21.38 -16.28 -15.10
C ASP A 392 -20.38 -15.61 -16.07
N LYS A 393 -20.82 -14.54 -16.77
CA LYS A 393 -19.92 -13.75 -17.61
C LYS A 393 -19.36 -12.51 -16.94
N THR A 394 -20.02 -12.04 -15.88
CA THR A 394 -19.58 -10.86 -15.14
C THR A 394 -18.68 -11.23 -13.96
N VAL A 395 -19.04 -12.28 -13.21
CA VAL A 395 -18.38 -12.68 -11.96
C VAL A 395 -17.49 -13.90 -12.20
N GLN A 396 -16.20 -13.74 -12.01
CA GLN A 396 -15.23 -14.84 -12.08
C GLN A 396 -15.15 -15.59 -10.74
N TYR A 397 -14.87 -14.87 -9.63
CA TYR A 397 -14.90 -15.46 -8.29
C TYR A 397 -15.83 -14.66 -7.39
N PRO A 398 -16.91 -15.27 -6.85
CA PRO A 398 -17.85 -14.57 -6.01
C PRO A 398 -17.25 -14.16 -4.65
N PHE A 399 -17.90 -13.22 -3.98
CA PHE A 399 -17.59 -12.89 -2.59
C PHE A 399 -17.69 -14.13 -1.70
N GLY A 400 -16.71 -14.33 -0.82
CA GLY A 400 -16.65 -15.48 0.09
C GLY A 400 -16.18 -16.79 -0.56
N TYR A 401 -15.68 -16.71 -1.79
CA TYR A 401 -15.13 -17.86 -2.52
C TYR A 401 -13.73 -18.21 -2.04
N GLY A 402 -13.37 -19.47 -2.17
CA GLY A 402 -12.03 -20.01 -1.91
C GLY A 402 -12.09 -21.51 -1.75
N LEU A 403 -11.08 -22.19 -2.27
CA LEU A 403 -10.92 -23.64 -2.25
C LEU A 403 -10.06 -24.08 -1.05
N SER A 404 -9.98 -25.38 -0.84
CA SER A 404 -9.10 -26.07 0.11
C SER A 404 -8.62 -27.38 -0.53
N TYR A 405 -7.53 -27.94 -0.02
CA TYR A 405 -7.01 -29.24 -0.45
C TYR A 405 -7.88 -30.40 -0.02
#